data_003acaffb884eb5ab35ba7d1a4cea364
#
_entry.id   003acaffb884eb5ab35ba7d1a4cea364
#
_cell.length_a   1.000
_cell.length_b   1.000
_cell.length_c   1.000
_cell.angle_alpha   90.00
_cell.angle_beta   90.00
_cell.angle_gamma   90.00
#
_symmetry.space_group_name_H-M   'P 1'
#
loop_
_entity.id
_entity.type
_entity.pdbx_description
1 polymer ?
#
loop_
_entity_poly.entity_id
_entity_poly.type
_entity_poly.pdbx_seq_one_letter_code
_entity_poly.pdbx_strand_id
1 'polypeptide(L)'
;KQGYSKKAIARKLGMSINTVRKYLKSGSEPYYKRRDKKPLKLDPYKAYIQKRLKDATPHWVPATVIYREIKLFGYDGCSSQLRAYMHTLRSKNEEVIVRFETEPGQQMQVDWAQFRRGKDRLSAFIATMGYSRASYVEFVSDETLETLIACHKNAFEYFGGVPYTILYDNMKTVIIERNGYGLSQHRFQAGFWDFAKHTGFRPKVCQPYRAQTKGKVERFIHYLKYSFYFPLVGQLKALGLSLDKETANMHVLKWLNEIANQRVHATTGAIPFERLLDEQAKLQPLSSTYSGKLFSHLENEEVHYFAFQLLDNTAMQHELSIYQKLLERTEEAA
;
A
#
# COMPACT_ATOMS: atom_id res chain seq x y z
N LYS A 1 43.44 29.81 36.23
CA LYS A 1 42.42 30.29 37.21
C LYS A 1 42.29 31.80 37.03
N GLN A 2 41.16 32.24 36.45
CA GLN A 2 40.92 33.63 36.03
C GLN A 2 40.43 34.54 37.18
N GLY A 3 40.60 34.16 38.50
CA GLY A 3 40.32 35.02 39.66
C GLY A 3 38.83 35.38 39.90
N TYR A 4 37.87 34.81 39.19
CA TYR A 4 36.45 35.13 39.36
C TYR A 4 35.91 34.59 40.71
N SER A 5 35.10 35.38 41.39
CA SER A 5 34.36 34.92 42.55
C SER A 5 33.27 33.91 42.19
N LYS A 6 32.92 32.99 43.11
CA LYS A 6 31.87 31.98 42.90
C LYS A 6 30.52 32.58 42.45
N LYS A 7 30.19 33.77 42.97
CA LYS A 7 28.98 34.53 42.57
C LYS A 7 29.10 35.05 41.11
N ALA A 8 30.29 35.55 40.74
CA ALA A 8 30.53 36.03 39.37
C ALA A 8 30.46 34.89 38.34
N ILE A 9 31.03 33.71 38.67
CA ILE A 9 30.93 32.51 37.83
C ILE A 9 29.46 32.06 37.65
N ALA A 10 28.70 32.00 38.76
CA ALA A 10 27.30 31.62 38.74
C ALA A 10 26.48 32.57 37.85
N ARG A 11 26.71 33.85 37.93
CA ARG A 11 26.01 34.87 37.12
C ARG A 11 26.42 34.79 35.65
N LYS A 12 27.73 34.62 35.37
CA LYS A 12 28.27 34.56 34.00
C LYS A 12 27.79 33.30 33.25
N LEU A 13 27.61 32.16 33.94
CA LEU A 13 27.20 30.88 33.38
C LEU A 13 25.69 30.61 33.50
N GLY A 14 24.91 31.52 34.09
CA GLY A 14 23.48 31.30 34.29
C GLY A 14 23.15 30.13 35.22
N MET A 15 24.06 29.76 36.14
CA MET A 15 23.95 28.59 37.02
C MET A 15 23.70 28.97 38.48
N SER A 16 23.06 28.04 39.23
CA SER A 16 22.96 28.18 40.68
C SER A 16 24.37 28.21 41.33
N ILE A 17 24.56 29.11 42.32
CA ILE A 17 25.82 29.17 43.09
C ILE A 17 26.15 27.84 43.77
N ASN A 18 25.13 27.06 44.15
CA ASN A 18 25.32 25.73 44.73
C ASN A 18 25.87 24.73 43.73
N THR A 19 25.45 24.84 42.48
CA THR A 19 25.97 24.03 41.35
C THR A 19 27.43 24.34 41.09
N VAL A 20 27.82 25.64 41.11
CA VAL A 20 29.21 26.08 40.97
C VAL A 20 30.06 25.56 42.13
N ARG A 21 29.57 25.66 43.38
CA ARG A 21 30.26 25.12 44.56
C ARG A 21 30.48 23.61 44.47
N LYS A 22 29.46 22.87 43.98
CA LYS A 22 29.52 21.42 43.80
C LYS A 22 30.62 21.05 42.81
N TYR A 23 30.67 21.71 41.67
CA TYR A 23 31.66 21.40 40.63
C TYR A 23 33.09 21.83 41.01
N LEU A 24 33.25 22.91 41.74
CA LEU A 24 34.55 23.30 42.27
C LEU A 24 35.10 22.34 43.34
N LYS A 25 34.21 21.61 44.04
CA LYS A 25 34.61 20.59 45.02
C LYS A 25 34.92 19.23 44.39
N SER A 26 34.29 18.88 43.24
CA SER A 26 34.40 17.53 42.69
C SER A 26 35.76 17.23 42.04
N GLY A 27 36.56 18.25 41.67
CA GLY A 27 37.89 18.06 41.07
C GLY A 27 37.94 17.30 39.74
N SER A 28 36.84 16.76 39.29
CA SER A 28 36.66 16.01 38.05
C SER A 28 35.55 16.59 37.21
N GLU A 29 35.56 16.31 35.89
CA GLU A 29 34.49 16.72 35.02
C GLU A 29 33.14 16.14 35.47
N PRO A 30 32.07 16.97 35.46
CA PRO A 30 30.76 16.50 35.84
C PRO A 30 30.23 15.45 34.85
N TYR A 31 29.99 14.26 35.31
CA TYR A 31 29.35 13.21 34.50
C TYR A 31 27.97 12.88 35.06
N TYR A 32 27.07 12.57 34.15
CA TYR A 32 25.71 12.14 34.50
C TYR A 32 25.73 10.67 34.92
N LYS A 33 25.57 10.39 36.20
CA LYS A 33 25.35 9.02 36.69
C LYS A 33 24.00 8.54 36.22
N ARG A 34 23.98 7.58 35.28
CA ARG A 34 22.74 6.88 34.94
C ARG A 34 22.22 6.21 36.21
N ARG A 35 20.95 6.49 36.54
CA ARG A 35 20.27 5.77 37.61
C ARG A 35 20.12 4.32 37.20
N ASP A 36 20.32 3.39 38.12
CA ASP A 36 20.05 1.98 37.88
C ASP A 36 18.58 1.81 37.51
N LYS A 37 18.35 1.01 36.47
CA LYS A 37 16.98 0.75 36.00
C LYS A 37 16.27 -0.02 37.11
N LYS A 38 15.19 0.54 37.63
CA LYS A 38 14.31 -0.17 38.56
C LYS A 38 13.74 -1.42 37.86
N PRO A 39 13.63 -2.58 38.53
CA PRO A 39 13.02 -3.76 37.99
C PRO A 39 11.57 -3.46 37.57
N LEU A 40 11.19 -3.94 36.42
CA LEU A 40 9.84 -3.76 35.91
C LEU A 40 8.93 -4.87 36.47
N LYS A 41 7.67 -4.56 36.70
CA LYS A 41 6.64 -5.55 37.12
C LYS A 41 6.53 -6.74 36.18
N LEU A 42 6.94 -6.56 34.90
CA LEU A 42 6.91 -7.61 33.89
C LEU A 42 8.11 -8.56 33.96
N ASP A 43 9.21 -8.17 34.61
CA ASP A 43 10.47 -8.93 34.58
C ASP A 43 10.33 -10.39 35.02
N PRO A 44 9.57 -10.72 36.10
CA PRO A 44 9.38 -12.11 36.53
C PRO A 44 8.67 -12.99 35.47
N TYR A 45 7.89 -12.38 34.58
CA TYR A 45 7.06 -13.10 33.60
C TYR A 45 7.74 -13.24 32.24
N LYS A 46 8.87 -12.57 32.00
CA LYS A 46 9.56 -12.56 30.71
C LYS A 46 9.96 -13.96 30.23
N ALA A 47 10.46 -14.80 31.11
CA ALA A 47 10.86 -16.18 30.79
C ALA A 47 9.62 -17.00 30.31
N TYR A 48 8.51 -16.88 31.02
CA TYR A 48 7.25 -17.51 30.61
C TYR A 48 6.78 -17.03 29.23
N ILE A 49 6.78 -15.71 29.01
CA ILE A 49 6.36 -15.10 27.74
C ILE A 49 7.22 -15.62 26.57
N GLN A 50 8.53 -15.63 26.75
CA GLN A 50 9.46 -16.12 25.71
C GLN A 50 9.23 -17.59 25.39
N LYS A 51 9.08 -18.44 26.40
CA LYS A 51 8.78 -19.86 26.23
C LYS A 51 7.47 -20.05 25.50
N ARG A 52 6.40 -19.37 25.92
CA ARG A 52 5.04 -19.46 25.36
C ARG A 52 5.00 -19.06 23.87
N LEU A 53 5.77 -18.03 23.50
CA LEU A 53 5.90 -17.59 22.10
C LEU A 53 6.71 -18.58 21.28
N LYS A 54 7.78 -19.15 21.83
CA LYS A 54 8.60 -20.18 21.16
C LYS A 54 7.80 -21.46 20.91
N ASP A 55 7.03 -21.91 21.89
CA ASP A 55 6.22 -23.13 21.78
C ASP A 55 5.07 -22.99 20.75
N ALA A 56 4.65 -21.75 20.47
CA ALA A 56 3.62 -21.46 19.46
C ALA A 56 4.16 -21.31 18.04
N THR A 57 5.48 -21.30 17.82
CA THR A 57 6.06 -21.13 16.48
C THR A 57 5.55 -22.21 15.52
N PRO A 58 5.14 -21.87 14.26
CA PRO A 58 5.34 -20.58 13.55
C PRO A 58 4.29 -19.50 13.84
N HIS A 59 3.28 -19.77 14.66
CA HIS A 59 2.20 -18.84 14.93
C HIS A 59 2.55 -17.87 16.07
N TRP A 60 2.03 -16.64 15.97
CA TRP A 60 2.22 -15.62 16.99
C TRP A 60 1.05 -15.58 17.96
N VAL A 61 1.32 -15.65 19.27
CA VAL A 61 0.27 -15.53 20.28
C VAL A 61 -0.04 -14.05 20.53
N PRO A 62 -1.31 -13.62 20.42
CA PRO A 62 -1.70 -12.23 20.69
C PRO A 62 -1.38 -11.77 22.11
N ALA A 63 -0.99 -10.49 22.26
CA ALA A 63 -0.68 -9.94 23.57
C ALA A 63 -1.87 -9.99 24.56
N THR A 64 -3.09 -9.97 24.06
CA THR A 64 -4.32 -10.11 24.88
C THR A 64 -4.43 -11.49 25.53
N VAL A 65 -3.95 -12.54 24.86
CA VAL A 65 -3.94 -13.91 25.39
C VAL A 65 -2.87 -14.01 26.47
N ILE A 66 -1.63 -13.61 26.15
CA ILE A 66 -0.52 -13.62 27.11
C ILE A 66 -0.85 -12.77 28.33
N TYR A 67 -1.51 -11.61 28.15
CA TYR A 67 -1.91 -10.75 29.26
C TYR A 67 -2.88 -11.46 30.22
N ARG A 68 -3.85 -12.21 29.70
CA ARG A 68 -4.76 -13.02 30.53
C ARG A 68 -4.02 -14.13 31.27
N GLU A 69 -3.12 -14.82 30.59
CA GLU A 69 -2.32 -15.89 31.16
C GLU A 69 -1.44 -15.38 32.34
N ILE A 70 -0.67 -14.29 32.14
CA ILE A 70 0.19 -13.75 33.20
C ILE A 70 -0.58 -13.08 34.33
N LYS A 71 -1.81 -12.58 34.08
CA LYS A 71 -2.70 -12.10 35.14
C LYS A 71 -3.07 -13.22 36.12
N LEU A 72 -3.31 -14.43 35.63
CA LEU A 72 -3.56 -15.60 36.48
C LEU A 72 -2.35 -15.96 37.35
N PHE A 73 -1.13 -15.59 36.89
CA PHE A 73 0.10 -15.75 37.66
C PHE A 73 0.42 -14.55 38.59
N GLY A 74 -0.52 -13.60 38.72
CA GLY A 74 -0.38 -12.46 39.64
C GLY A 74 0.20 -11.19 39.04
N TYR A 75 0.28 -11.06 37.69
CA TYR A 75 0.71 -9.82 37.07
C TYR A 75 -0.30 -8.69 37.27
N ASP A 76 0.11 -7.62 37.94
CA ASP A 76 -0.70 -6.43 38.25
C ASP A 76 -0.36 -5.20 37.38
N GLY A 77 0.53 -5.37 36.38
CA GLY A 77 0.96 -4.30 35.49
C GLY A 77 -0.01 -4.04 34.31
N CYS A 78 0.26 -2.97 33.55
CA CYS A 78 -0.57 -2.61 32.40
C CYS A 78 -0.26 -3.44 31.15
N SER A 79 -1.26 -3.60 30.29
CA SER A 79 -1.11 -4.31 28.99
C SER A 79 -0.16 -3.61 28.02
N SER A 80 0.02 -2.30 28.14
CA SER A 80 0.93 -1.52 27.29
C SER A 80 2.39 -1.92 27.51
N GLN A 81 2.80 -2.21 28.74
CA GLN A 81 4.14 -2.67 29.07
C GLN A 81 4.41 -4.05 28.45
N LEU A 82 3.43 -4.97 28.51
CA LEU A 82 3.52 -6.27 27.86
C LEU A 82 3.63 -6.13 26.33
N ARG A 83 2.78 -5.29 25.71
CA ARG A 83 2.82 -5.07 24.26
C ARG A 83 4.17 -4.51 23.82
N ALA A 84 4.71 -3.53 24.54
CA ALA A 84 6.03 -2.97 24.25
C ALA A 84 7.12 -4.05 24.32
N TYR A 85 7.10 -4.92 25.33
CA TYR A 85 8.04 -6.02 25.46
C TYR A 85 7.86 -7.06 24.35
N MET A 86 6.64 -7.51 24.06
CA MET A 86 6.37 -8.48 22.98
C MET A 86 6.77 -7.92 21.62
N HIS A 87 6.65 -6.59 21.41
CA HIS A 87 7.12 -5.96 20.18
C HIS A 87 8.65 -6.09 20.02
N THR A 88 9.42 -6.08 21.10
CA THR A 88 10.89 -6.28 21.03
C THR A 88 11.26 -7.75 20.72
N LEU A 89 10.37 -8.69 21.08
CA LEU A 89 10.56 -10.13 20.83
C LEU A 89 10.09 -10.55 19.44
N ARG A 90 9.22 -9.75 18.83
CA ARG A 90 8.85 -9.98 17.45
C ARG A 90 10.12 -9.84 16.64
N SER A 91 10.72 -10.99 16.28
CA SER A 91 11.81 -10.97 15.32
C SER A 91 11.31 -10.11 14.17
N LYS A 92 12.03 -9.08 13.82
CA LYS A 92 11.95 -8.50 12.51
C LYS A 92 12.47 -9.60 11.56
N ASN A 93 11.66 -10.61 11.31
CA ASN A 93 11.67 -11.20 10.00
C ASN A 93 11.29 -10.02 9.12
N GLU A 94 12.27 -9.27 8.70
CA GLU A 94 12.20 -8.54 7.47
C GLU A 94 11.98 -9.64 6.43
N GLU A 95 10.72 -10.06 6.28
CA GLU A 95 10.29 -10.57 4.99
C GLU A 95 10.82 -9.52 4.06
N VAL A 96 11.79 -9.90 3.25
CA VAL A 96 12.31 -9.05 2.18
C VAL A 96 11.06 -8.75 1.35
N ILE A 97 10.41 -7.63 1.67
CA ILE A 97 9.25 -7.16 0.92
C ILE A 97 9.84 -6.77 -0.41
N VAL A 98 9.85 -7.71 -1.35
CA VAL A 98 10.21 -7.45 -2.74
C VAL A 98 9.19 -6.45 -3.25
N ARG A 99 9.54 -5.17 -3.19
CA ARG A 99 8.73 -4.09 -3.71
C ARG A 99 8.88 -4.13 -5.22
N PHE A 100 7.87 -4.61 -5.90
CA PHE A 100 7.82 -4.52 -7.36
C PHE A 100 7.60 -3.07 -7.76
N GLU A 101 8.69 -2.38 -8.08
CA GLU A 101 8.61 -1.10 -8.75
C GLU A 101 8.32 -1.37 -10.24
N THR A 102 7.57 -0.48 -10.86
CA THR A 102 7.17 -0.57 -12.26
C THR A 102 7.72 0.64 -13.00
N GLU A 103 8.06 0.45 -14.26
CA GLU A 103 8.46 1.53 -15.13
C GLU A 103 7.32 2.53 -15.37
N PRO A 104 7.63 3.78 -15.75
CA PRO A 104 6.61 4.77 -16.09
C PRO A 104 5.64 4.27 -17.17
N GLY A 105 4.34 4.48 -16.98
CA GLY A 105 3.28 4.08 -17.91
C GLY A 105 2.98 2.59 -17.97
N GLN A 106 3.78 1.75 -17.31
CA GLN A 106 3.69 0.30 -17.45
C GLN A 106 2.48 -0.30 -16.75
N GLN A 107 2.15 0.13 -15.53
CA GLN A 107 1.12 -0.54 -14.74
C GLN A 107 0.28 0.43 -13.91
N MET A 108 -1.02 0.18 -13.90
CA MET A 108 -1.99 0.72 -12.96
C MET A 108 -2.61 -0.42 -12.13
N GLN A 109 -2.95 -0.16 -10.88
CA GLN A 109 -3.66 -1.10 -10.01
C GLN A 109 -5.06 -0.57 -9.74
N VAL A 110 -6.06 -1.43 -9.90
CA VAL A 110 -7.48 -1.07 -9.72
C VAL A 110 -8.10 -1.95 -8.64
N ASP A 111 -8.92 -1.33 -7.79
CA ASP A 111 -9.71 -2.01 -6.78
C ASP A 111 -11.03 -1.32 -6.50
N TRP A 112 -11.97 -2.09 -5.95
CA TRP A 112 -13.19 -1.58 -5.34
C TRP A 112 -13.04 -1.48 -3.84
N ALA A 113 -13.56 -0.42 -3.25
CA ALA A 113 -13.69 -0.30 -1.80
C ALA A 113 -15.13 0.02 -1.44
N GLN A 114 -15.74 -0.84 -0.63
CA GLN A 114 -17.09 -0.62 -0.13
C GLN A 114 -17.04 0.23 1.15
N PHE A 115 -17.83 1.31 1.16
CA PHE A 115 -17.94 2.26 2.27
C PHE A 115 -19.27 2.13 3.02
N ARG A 116 -20.37 1.92 2.30
CA ARG A 116 -21.71 1.68 2.87
C ARG A 116 -22.39 0.52 2.17
N ARG A 117 -23.21 -0.20 2.91
CA ARG A 117 -24.04 -1.34 2.45
C ARG A 117 -25.53 -0.98 2.51
N GLY A 118 -26.36 -1.80 1.88
CA GLY A 118 -27.82 -1.67 1.92
C GLY A 118 -28.36 -0.72 0.88
N LYS A 119 -29.49 -0.05 1.17
CA LYS A 119 -30.20 0.84 0.24
C LYS A 119 -29.32 2.02 -0.22
N ASP A 120 -28.53 2.60 0.68
CA ASP A 120 -27.64 3.73 0.41
C ASP A 120 -26.21 3.23 0.16
N ARG A 121 -26.10 2.17 -0.65
CA ARG A 121 -24.78 1.61 -1.00
C ARG A 121 -23.88 2.69 -1.58
N LEU A 122 -22.64 2.73 -1.07
CA LEU A 122 -21.60 3.58 -1.59
C LEU A 122 -20.32 2.77 -1.69
N SER A 123 -19.87 2.56 -2.92
CA SER A 123 -18.59 1.96 -3.25
C SER A 123 -17.70 3.01 -3.91
N ALA A 124 -16.40 2.79 -3.94
CA ALA A 124 -15.49 3.61 -4.69
C ALA A 124 -14.64 2.76 -5.62
N PHE A 125 -14.50 3.19 -6.86
CA PHE A 125 -13.48 2.77 -7.79
C PHE A 125 -12.19 3.48 -7.42
N ILE A 126 -11.09 2.74 -7.29
CA ILE A 126 -9.78 3.29 -6.97
C ILE A 126 -8.78 2.80 -8.00
N ALA A 127 -8.10 3.72 -8.66
CA ALA A 127 -7.01 3.45 -9.58
C ALA A 127 -5.73 4.11 -9.08
N THR A 128 -4.63 3.36 -9.01
CA THR A 128 -3.33 3.86 -8.55
C THR A 128 -2.25 3.49 -9.55
N MET A 129 -1.55 4.49 -10.06
CA MET A 129 -0.43 4.30 -10.98
C MET A 129 0.75 3.62 -10.30
N GLY A 130 1.40 2.74 -11.04
CA GLY A 130 2.43 1.87 -10.50
C GLY A 130 3.74 2.57 -10.20
N TYR A 131 4.13 3.54 -11.00
CA TYR A 131 5.37 4.31 -10.89
C TYR A 131 5.17 5.60 -10.07
N SER A 132 4.26 6.47 -10.49
CA SER A 132 4.05 7.77 -9.83
C SER A 132 3.39 7.66 -8.46
N ARG A 133 2.57 6.64 -8.24
CA ARG A 133 1.64 6.53 -7.09
C ARG A 133 0.49 7.56 -7.15
N ALA A 134 0.34 8.28 -8.25
CA ALA A 134 -0.83 9.09 -8.47
C ALA A 134 -2.08 8.22 -8.46
N SER A 135 -3.11 8.70 -7.81
CA SER A 135 -4.33 7.91 -7.60
C SER A 135 -5.57 8.70 -8.05
N TYR A 136 -6.53 7.98 -8.58
CA TYR A 136 -7.86 8.44 -8.93
C TYR A 136 -8.91 7.67 -8.11
N VAL A 137 -9.96 8.35 -7.72
CA VAL A 137 -11.07 7.77 -6.95
C VAL A 137 -12.38 8.32 -7.49
N GLU A 138 -13.34 7.43 -7.67
CA GLU A 138 -14.71 7.78 -8.03
C GLU A 138 -15.69 6.96 -7.19
N PHE A 139 -16.59 7.66 -6.48
CA PHE A 139 -17.66 7.03 -5.72
C PHE A 139 -18.83 6.68 -6.62
N VAL A 140 -19.36 5.47 -6.43
CA VAL A 140 -20.42 4.89 -7.25
C VAL A 140 -21.46 4.19 -6.38
N SER A 141 -22.67 4.00 -6.93
CA SER A 141 -23.78 3.29 -6.29
C SER A 141 -23.75 1.77 -6.53
N ASP A 142 -23.09 1.34 -7.62
CA ASP A 142 -23.00 -0.06 -8.03
C ASP A 142 -21.60 -0.40 -8.54
N GLU A 143 -21.34 -1.70 -8.78
CA GLU A 143 -20.07 -2.22 -9.29
C GLU A 143 -20.33 -3.05 -10.57
N THR A 144 -21.25 -2.56 -11.43
CA THR A 144 -21.57 -3.20 -12.72
C THR A 144 -20.42 -3.08 -13.71
N LEU A 145 -20.49 -3.79 -14.82
CA LEU A 145 -19.51 -3.70 -15.88
C LEU A 145 -19.49 -2.30 -16.52
N GLU A 146 -20.68 -1.75 -16.75
CA GLU A 146 -20.86 -0.43 -17.34
C GLU A 146 -20.23 0.65 -16.45
N THR A 147 -20.48 0.59 -15.15
CA THR A 147 -19.87 1.48 -14.15
C THR A 147 -18.35 1.31 -14.12
N LEU A 148 -17.86 0.08 -14.17
CA LEU A 148 -16.43 -0.20 -14.22
C LEU A 148 -15.76 0.43 -15.44
N ILE A 149 -16.38 0.29 -16.63
CA ILE A 149 -15.87 0.88 -17.88
C ILE A 149 -15.90 2.41 -17.80
N ALA A 150 -16.98 3.00 -17.29
CA ALA A 150 -17.09 4.44 -17.13
C ALA A 150 -15.99 4.99 -16.22
N CYS A 151 -15.79 4.38 -15.06
CA CYS A 151 -14.72 4.77 -14.11
C CYS A 151 -13.32 4.63 -14.73
N HIS A 152 -13.08 3.62 -15.57
CA HIS A 152 -11.80 3.52 -16.28
C HIS A 152 -11.58 4.66 -17.25
N LYS A 153 -12.59 5.04 -18.04
CA LYS A 153 -12.50 6.17 -18.98
C LYS A 153 -12.14 7.45 -18.21
N ASN A 154 -12.88 7.73 -17.13
CA ASN A 154 -12.64 8.91 -16.30
C ASN A 154 -11.22 8.88 -15.66
N ALA A 155 -10.75 7.71 -15.23
CA ALA A 155 -9.39 7.56 -14.71
C ALA A 155 -8.32 7.80 -15.78
N PHE A 156 -8.52 7.30 -17.01
CA PHE A 156 -7.59 7.52 -18.12
C PHE A 156 -7.52 8.99 -18.53
N GLU A 157 -8.67 9.67 -18.56
CA GLU A 157 -8.71 11.12 -18.77
C GLU A 157 -7.98 11.86 -17.66
N TYR A 158 -8.22 11.49 -16.40
CA TYR A 158 -7.56 12.11 -15.25
C TYR A 158 -6.02 11.93 -15.27
N PHE A 159 -5.52 10.77 -15.67
CA PHE A 159 -4.08 10.51 -15.79
C PHE A 159 -3.47 11.02 -17.10
N GLY A 160 -4.28 11.37 -18.08
CA GLY A 160 -3.83 11.87 -19.38
C GLY A 160 -3.41 10.77 -20.36
N GLY A 161 -3.85 9.51 -20.15
CA GLY A 161 -3.56 8.40 -21.04
C GLY A 161 -3.81 7.03 -20.44
N VAL A 162 -3.51 5.97 -21.19
CA VAL A 162 -3.79 4.58 -20.84
C VAL A 162 -2.51 3.83 -20.51
N PRO A 163 -2.41 3.17 -19.33
CA PRO A 163 -1.25 2.34 -18.99
C PRO A 163 -1.23 1.05 -19.82
N TYR A 164 -0.05 0.48 -20.04
CA TYR A 164 0.08 -0.79 -20.79
C TYR A 164 -0.60 -1.97 -20.12
N THR A 165 -0.59 -2.03 -18.78
CA THR A 165 -1.21 -3.11 -18.03
C THR A 165 -2.01 -2.58 -16.87
N ILE A 166 -3.14 -3.24 -16.58
CA ILE A 166 -3.95 -2.93 -15.41
C ILE A 166 -4.12 -4.20 -14.57
N LEU A 167 -3.76 -4.09 -13.29
CA LEU A 167 -3.80 -5.20 -12.34
C LEU A 167 -5.11 -5.15 -11.55
N TYR A 168 -5.87 -6.24 -11.62
CA TYR A 168 -7.14 -6.44 -10.90
C TYR A 168 -7.03 -7.52 -9.84
N ASP A 169 -7.90 -7.44 -8.86
CA ASP A 169 -8.24 -8.60 -8.03
C ASP A 169 -9.23 -9.51 -8.78
N ASN A 170 -9.68 -10.58 -8.11
CA ASN A 170 -10.62 -11.54 -8.68
C ASN A 170 -12.05 -10.97 -8.75
N MET A 171 -12.24 -9.88 -9.49
CA MET A 171 -13.53 -9.23 -9.69
C MET A 171 -14.35 -9.99 -10.72
N LYS A 172 -15.60 -10.34 -10.40
CA LYS A 172 -16.51 -11.04 -11.34
C LYS A 172 -16.82 -10.23 -12.61
N THR A 173 -16.77 -8.92 -12.53
CA THR A 173 -16.94 -8.00 -13.67
C THR A 173 -15.74 -8.00 -14.63
N VAL A 174 -14.58 -8.49 -14.20
CA VAL A 174 -13.36 -8.59 -15.00
C VAL A 174 -13.12 -10.02 -15.42
N ILE A 175 -13.22 -10.97 -14.50
CA ILE A 175 -12.84 -12.37 -14.72
C ILE A 175 -14.01 -13.31 -14.42
N ILE A 176 -14.33 -14.20 -15.38
CA ILE A 176 -15.33 -15.24 -15.21
C ILE A 176 -14.68 -16.48 -14.57
N GLU A 177 -13.54 -16.90 -15.11
CA GLU A 177 -12.87 -18.13 -14.70
C GLU A 177 -11.36 -17.99 -14.73
N ARG A 178 -10.72 -18.38 -13.64
CA ARG A 178 -9.25 -18.42 -13.56
C ARG A 178 -8.72 -19.67 -14.23
N ASN A 179 -7.66 -19.48 -15.04
CA ASN A 179 -7.01 -20.58 -15.76
C ASN A 179 -7.97 -21.42 -16.62
N GLY A 180 -9.07 -20.80 -17.08
CA GLY A 180 -10.08 -21.49 -17.88
C GLY A 180 -9.55 -22.06 -19.21
N TYR A 181 -8.43 -21.55 -19.72
CA TYR A 181 -7.77 -21.99 -20.93
C TYR A 181 -6.34 -22.53 -20.69
N GLY A 182 -5.92 -22.69 -19.45
CA GLY A 182 -4.58 -23.13 -19.06
C GLY A 182 -3.92 -22.23 -18.02
N LEU A 183 -2.74 -22.60 -17.56
CA LEU A 183 -2.01 -21.86 -16.52
C LEU A 183 -1.78 -20.39 -16.94
N SER A 184 -2.23 -19.46 -16.12
CA SER A 184 -2.19 -18.01 -16.38
C SER A 184 -3.08 -17.51 -17.53
N GLN A 185 -3.90 -18.38 -18.10
CA GLN A 185 -4.85 -18.08 -19.19
C GLN A 185 -6.26 -17.97 -18.61
N HIS A 186 -6.67 -16.75 -18.33
CA HIS A 186 -7.93 -16.47 -17.65
C HIS A 186 -9.05 -16.23 -18.66
N ARG A 187 -10.26 -16.70 -18.34
CA ARG A 187 -11.47 -16.33 -19.07
C ARG A 187 -12.01 -15.01 -18.53
N PHE A 188 -11.81 -13.94 -19.30
CA PHE A 188 -12.33 -12.61 -18.97
C PHE A 188 -13.80 -12.48 -19.36
N GLN A 189 -14.50 -11.53 -18.72
CA GLN A 189 -15.83 -11.12 -19.12
C GLN A 189 -15.76 -10.49 -20.53
N ALA A 190 -16.62 -10.92 -21.46
CA ALA A 190 -16.52 -10.57 -22.88
C ALA A 190 -16.54 -9.07 -23.16
N GLY A 191 -17.48 -8.32 -22.55
CA GLY A 191 -17.56 -6.88 -22.73
C GLY A 191 -16.38 -6.14 -22.11
N PHE A 192 -15.84 -6.64 -21.00
CA PHE A 192 -14.62 -6.08 -20.40
C PHE A 192 -13.39 -6.33 -21.28
N TRP A 193 -13.28 -7.53 -21.83
CA TRP A 193 -12.19 -7.89 -22.75
C TRP A 193 -12.19 -7.05 -24.02
N ASP A 194 -13.39 -6.81 -24.57
CA ASP A 194 -13.57 -5.94 -25.72
C ASP A 194 -13.14 -4.49 -25.42
N PHE A 195 -13.58 -3.96 -24.30
CA PHE A 195 -13.15 -2.67 -23.83
C PHE A 195 -11.62 -2.57 -23.69
N ALA A 196 -10.98 -3.59 -23.08
CA ALA A 196 -9.54 -3.63 -22.92
C ALA A 196 -8.79 -3.63 -24.26
N LYS A 197 -9.28 -4.41 -25.23
CA LYS A 197 -8.73 -4.43 -26.60
C LYS A 197 -8.86 -3.08 -27.30
N HIS A 198 -10.07 -2.50 -27.26
CA HIS A 198 -10.34 -1.21 -27.89
C HIS A 198 -9.44 -0.10 -27.30
N THR A 199 -9.24 -0.13 -26.00
CA THR A 199 -8.46 0.88 -25.29
C THR A 199 -6.95 0.63 -25.34
N GLY A 200 -6.52 -0.61 -25.65
CA GLY A 200 -5.11 -0.97 -25.84
C GLY A 200 -4.37 -1.40 -24.57
N PHE A 201 -5.04 -1.56 -23.43
CA PHE A 201 -4.39 -2.05 -22.22
C PHE A 201 -4.54 -3.56 -22.04
N ARG A 202 -3.58 -4.17 -21.35
CA ARG A 202 -3.60 -5.59 -21.02
C ARG A 202 -4.09 -5.81 -19.59
N PRO A 203 -5.24 -6.48 -19.37
CA PRO A 203 -5.69 -6.83 -18.03
C PRO A 203 -4.83 -7.96 -17.45
N LYS A 204 -4.38 -7.77 -16.19
CA LYS A 204 -3.67 -8.78 -15.38
C LYS A 204 -4.47 -9.05 -14.11
N VAL A 205 -4.45 -10.30 -13.63
CA VAL A 205 -5.14 -10.70 -12.40
C VAL A 205 -4.11 -11.11 -11.36
N CYS A 206 -4.29 -10.63 -10.13
CA CYS A 206 -3.41 -11.00 -9.01
C CYS A 206 -3.41 -12.52 -8.80
N GLN A 207 -2.24 -13.09 -8.59
CA GLN A 207 -2.14 -14.50 -8.21
C GLN A 207 -2.71 -14.71 -6.80
N PRO A 208 -3.40 -15.84 -6.55
CA PRO A 208 -3.87 -16.20 -5.21
C PRO A 208 -2.69 -16.20 -4.23
N TYR A 209 -2.95 -15.81 -2.97
CA TYR A 209 -1.97 -15.76 -1.87
C TYR A 209 -0.74 -14.86 -2.07
N ARG A 210 -0.69 -14.04 -3.12
CA ARG A 210 0.34 -12.99 -3.31
C ARG A 210 -0.22 -11.60 -3.11
N ALA A 211 -0.72 -11.30 -1.91
CA ALA A 211 -1.23 -9.99 -1.52
C ALA A 211 -0.22 -8.84 -1.75
N GLN A 212 1.06 -9.14 -1.76
CA GLN A 212 2.14 -8.16 -1.97
C GLN A 212 2.09 -7.47 -3.36
N THR A 213 1.53 -8.12 -4.39
CA THR A 213 1.46 -7.57 -5.75
C THR A 213 0.51 -6.38 -5.86
N LYS A 214 -0.54 -6.30 -5.03
CA LYS A 214 -1.57 -5.25 -5.04
C LYS A 214 -1.44 -4.24 -3.89
N GLY A 215 -0.36 -4.32 -3.12
CA GLY A 215 -0.15 -3.48 -1.93
C GLY A 215 -0.13 -1.97 -2.16
N LYS A 216 -0.05 -1.48 -3.41
CA LYS A 216 -0.07 -0.07 -3.74
C LYS A 216 -1.48 0.50 -3.56
N VAL A 217 -2.47 -0.09 -4.23
CA VAL A 217 -3.87 0.35 -4.13
C VAL A 217 -4.48 0.06 -2.76
N GLU A 218 -4.14 -1.07 -2.12
CA GLU A 218 -4.62 -1.38 -0.76
C GLU A 218 -4.19 -0.35 0.27
N ARG A 219 -2.92 0.10 0.22
CA ARG A 219 -2.43 1.18 1.08
C ARG A 219 -3.14 2.49 0.81
N PHE A 220 -3.43 2.77 -0.45
CA PHE A 220 -4.17 3.96 -0.82
C PHE A 220 -5.62 3.91 -0.33
N ILE A 221 -6.29 2.76 -0.41
CA ILE A 221 -7.64 2.54 0.16
C ILE A 221 -7.65 2.84 1.66
N HIS A 222 -6.67 2.35 2.40
CA HIS A 222 -6.55 2.66 3.83
C HIS A 222 -6.40 4.17 4.05
N TYR A 223 -5.53 4.83 3.28
CA TYR A 223 -5.33 6.27 3.36
C TYR A 223 -6.60 7.05 3.02
N LEU A 224 -7.31 6.67 1.94
CA LEU A 224 -8.59 7.25 1.56
C LEU A 224 -9.63 7.18 2.69
N LYS A 225 -9.75 6.01 3.34
CA LYS A 225 -10.70 5.81 4.44
C LYS A 225 -10.41 6.74 5.63
N TYR A 226 -9.17 6.81 6.07
CA TYR A 226 -8.81 7.51 7.31
C TYR A 226 -8.46 8.98 7.13
N SER A 227 -7.98 9.39 5.96
CA SER A 227 -7.58 10.77 5.70
C SER A 227 -8.64 11.59 4.95
N PHE A 228 -9.61 10.93 4.31
CA PHE A 228 -10.68 11.60 3.56
C PHE A 228 -12.08 11.23 4.07
N TYR A 229 -12.45 9.95 3.93
CA TYR A 229 -13.85 9.53 4.10
C TYR A 229 -14.37 9.72 5.53
N PHE A 230 -13.71 9.13 6.53
CA PHE A 230 -14.17 9.22 7.92
C PHE A 230 -14.16 10.66 8.46
N PRO A 231 -13.15 11.50 8.20
CA PRO A 231 -13.19 12.91 8.57
C PRO A 231 -14.38 13.65 7.94
N LEU A 232 -14.62 13.47 6.63
CA LEU A 232 -15.71 14.12 5.92
C LEU A 232 -17.09 13.70 6.47
N VAL A 233 -17.30 12.38 6.63
CA VAL A 233 -18.54 11.84 7.21
C VAL A 233 -18.77 12.37 8.62
N GLY A 234 -17.71 12.48 9.43
CA GLY A 234 -17.78 13.05 10.78
C GLY A 234 -18.23 14.51 10.79
N GLN A 235 -17.70 15.33 9.88
CA GLN A 235 -18.08 16.73 9.71
C GLN A 235 -19.55 16.88 9.27
N LEU A 236 -19.96 16.13 8.25
CA LEU A 236 -21.33 16.17 7.75
C LEU A 236 -22.33 15.70 8.81
N LYS A 237 -22.01 14.63 9.55
CA LYS A 237 -22.86 14.15 10.64
C LYS A 237 -23.04 15.18 11.74
N ALA A 238 -22.03 15.96 12.07
CA ALA A 238 -22.12 17.06 13.03
C ALA A 238 -23.09 18.17 12.57
N LEU A 239 -23.29 18.29 11.24
CA LEU A 239 -24.26 19.22 10.62
C LEU A 239 -25.64 18.58 10.34
N GLY A 240 -25.86 17.33 10.77
CA GLY A 240 -27.09 16.59 10.49
C GLY A 240 -27.23 16.13 9.02
N LEU A 241 -26.14 16.16 8.24
CA LEU A 241 -26.13 15.80 6.82
C LEU A 241 -25.58 14.38 6.60
N SER A 242 -26.02 13.73 5.53
CA SER A 242 -25.48 12.47 5.03
C SER A 242 -24.68 12.71 3.76
N LEU A 243 -23.60 11.93 3.58
CA LEU A 243 -22.77 12.00 2.39
C LEU A 243 -23.46 11.24 1.24
N ASP A 244 -23.89 11.91 0.18
CA ASP A 244 -24.32 11.31 -1.08
C ASP A 244 -23.13 11.10 -2.04
N LYS A 245 -23.39 10.42 -3.16
CA LYS A 245 -22.39 10.08 -4.17
C LYS A 245 -21.81 11.32 -4.85
N GLU A 246 -22.64 12.26 -5.21
CA GLU A 246 -22.29 13.49 -5.92
C GLU A 246 -21.39 14.38 -5.07
N THR A 247 -21.77 14.60 -3.82
CA THR A 247 -20.97 15.34 -2.83
C THR A 247 -19.65 14.62 -2.55
N ALA A 248 -19.67 13.28 -2.44
CA ALA A 248 -18.45 12.49 -2.25
C ALA A 248 -17.46 12.68 -3.40
N ASN A 249 -17.96 12.65 -4.66
CA ASN A 249 -17.13 12.82 -5.85
C ASN A 249 -16.54 14.23 -5.98
N MET A 250 -17.32 15.25 -5.69
CA MET A 250 -16.84 16.63 -5.69
C MET A 250 -15.71 16.82 -4.67
N HIS A 251 -15.91 16.35 -3.45
CA HIS A 251 -14.91 16.48 -2.38
C HIS A 251 -13.67 15.62 -2.60
N VAL A 252 -13.84 14.38 -3.11
CA VAL A 252 -12.68 13.51 -3.33
C VAL A 252 -11.80 14.00 -4.46
N LEU A 253 -12.37 14.52 -5.54
CA LEU A 253 -11.59 15.10 -6.64
C LEU A 253 -10.74 16.29 -6.15
N LYS A 254 -11.32 17.17 -5.35
CA LYS A 254 -10.59 18.26 -4.71
C LYS A 254 -9.47 17.74 -3.81
N TRP A 255 -9.78 16.76 -2.94
CA TRP A 255 -8.81 16.17 -2.04
C TRP A 255 -7.66 15.45 -2.78
N LEU A 256 -7.95 14.78 -3.90
CA LEU A 256 -6.95 14.16 -4.75
C LEU A 256 -5.98 15.19 -5.32
N ASN A 257 -6.50 16.29 -5.85
CA ASN A 257 -5.73 17.33 -6.53
C ASN A 257 -4.92 18.20 -5.57
N GLU A 258 -5.46 18.50 -4.39
CA GLU A 258 -4.84 19.43 -3.45
C GLU A 258 -4.02 18.75 -2.36
N ILE A 259 -4.35 17.48 -2.01
CA ILE A 259 -3.74 16.80 -0.86
C ILE A 259 -3.10 15.47 -1.26
N ALA A 260 -3.88 14.51 -1.76
CA ALA A 260 -3.42 13.14 -1.88
C ALA A 260 -2.28 12.97 -2.88
N ASN A 261 -2.40 13.59 -4.05
CA ASN A 261 -1.41 13.51 -5.12
C ASN A 261 -0.33 14.60 -5.03
N GLN A 262 -0.49 15.58 -4.12
CA GLN A 262 0.49 16.66 -3.88
C GLN A 262 1.42 16.39 -2.69
N ARG A 263 1.07 15.44 -1.82
CA ARG A 263 1.93 15.12 -0.68
C ARG A 263 3.19 14.37 -1.12
N VAL A 264 4.28 14.54 -0.39
CA VAL A 264 5.45 13.67 -0.55
C VAL A 264 5.07 12.23 -0.14
N HIS A 265 5.17 11.29 -1.08
CA HIS A 265 4.80 9.90 -0.84
C HIS A 265 5.94 9.18 -0.10
N ALA A 266 5.65 8.60 1.08
CA ALA A 266 6.64 8.03 1.99
C ALA A 266 7.54 6.94 1.37
N THR A 267 7.07 6.20 0.37
CA THR A 267 7.86 5.13 -0.27
C THR A 267 8.76 5.66 -1.38
N THR A 268 8.27 6.62 -2.17
CA THR A 268 9.03 7.15 -3.33
C THR A 268 9.85 8.38 -2.98
N GLY A 269 9.56 9.05 -1.85
CA GLY A 269 10.19 10.30 -1.46
C GLY A 269 9.87 11.48 -2.37
N ALA A 270 8.91 11.35 -3.27
CA ALA A 270 8.55 12.34 -4.28
C ALA A 270 7.03 12.61 -4.30
N ILE A 271 6.62 13.68 -4.93
CA ILE A 271 5.22 14.07 -5.11
C ILE A 271 4.63 13.25 -6.27
N PRO A 272 3.48 12.53 -6.06
CA PRO A 272 2.85 11.73 -7.10
C PRO A 272 2.56 12.48 -8.39
N PHE A 273 2.07 13.70 -8.33
CA PHE A 273 1.79 14.50 -9.53
C PHE A 273 3.04 14.90 -10.31
N GLU A 274 4.16 15.18 -9.64
CA GLU A 274 5.41 15.46 -10.33
C GLU A 274 5.90 14.22 -11.11
N ARG A 275 5.85 13.05 -10.48
CA ARG A 275 6.19 11.79 -11.14
C ARG A 275 5.17 11.38 -12.21
N LEU A 276 3.93 11.81 -12.11
CA LEU A 276 2.91 11.54 -13.13
C LEU A 276 3.27 12.20 -14.47
N LEU A 277 3.94 13.33 -14.47
CA LEU A 277 4.42 13.97 -15.71
C LEU A 277 5.38 13.08 -16.50
N ASP A 278 6.30 12.39 -15.80
CA ASP A 278 7.20 11.41 -16.42
C ASP A 278 6.41 10.20 -16.97
N GLU A 279 5.37 9.81 -16.24
CA GLU A 279 4.52 8.67 -16.57
C GLU A 279 3.62 8.98 -17.78
N GLN A 280 3.06 10.20 -17.86
CA GLN A 280 2.23 10.66 -18.97
C GLN A 280 2.96 10.58 -20.31
N ALA A 281 4.26 10.89 -20.35
CA ALA A 281 5.06 10.77 -21.56
C ALA A 281 5.19 9.33 -22.10
N LYS A 282 4.84 8.32 -21.29
CA LYS A 282 4.91 6.89 -21.62
C LYS A 282 3.55 6.22 -21.69
N LEU A 283 2.47 6.90 -21.34
CA LEU A 283 1.12 6.37 -21.47
C LEU A 283 0.72 6.26 -22.93
N GLN A 284 -0.13 5.29 -23.25
CA GLN A 284 -0.76 5.19 -24.54
C GLN A 284 -1.78 6.33 -24.71
N PRO A 285 -2.00 6.85 -25.92
CA PRO A 285 -2.98 7.89 -26.15
C PRO A 285 -4.38 7.41 -25.79
N LEU A 286 -5.26 8.33 -25.43
CA LEU A 286 -6.68 8.04 -25.24
C LEU A 286 -7.26 7.58 -26.58
N SER A 287 -7.90 6.41 -26.59
CA SER A 287 -8.56 5.91 -27.78
C SER A 287 -9.86 6.70 -28.07
N SER A 288 -10.31 6.64 -29.32
CA SER A 288 -11.63 7.17 -29.68
C SER A 288 -12.75 6.56 -28.82
N THR A 289 -13.88 7.24 -28.76
CA THR A 289 -15.00 6.89 -27.86
C THR A 289 -15.44 5.42 -28.03
N TYR A 290 -15.26 4.60 -27.00
CA TYR A 290 -15.78 3.25 -26.94
C TYR A 290 -17.31 3.27 -26.85
N SER A 291 -17.99 2.77 -27.86
CA SER A 291 -19.47 2.80 -27.95
C SER A 291 -20.15 1.51 -27.47
N GLY A 292 -19.39 0.48 -27.14
CA GLY A 292 -19.93 -0.81 -26.67
C GLY A 292 -20.67 -1.63 -27.72
N LYS A 293 -20.67 -1.19 -28.98
CA LYS A 293 -21.48 -1.81 -30.06
C LYS A 293 -20.77 -2.92 -30.86
N LEU A 294 -19.53 -3.30 -30.49
CA LEU A 294 -18.76 -4.29 -31.28
C LEU A 294 -19.21 -5.75 -31.12
N PHE A 295 -20.07 -6.06 -30.14
CA PHE A 295 -20.44 -7.45 -29.82
C PHE A 295 -21.82 -7.93 -30.31
N SER A 296 -22.60 -7.12 -31.02
CA SER A 296 -23.88 -7.64 -31.56
C SER A 296 -23.75 -8.64 -32.73
N HIS A 297 -22.52 -8.94 -33.18
CA HIS A 297 -22.30 -9.81 -34.34
C HIS A 297 -21.29 -10.95 -34.16
N LEU A 298 -20.72 -11.18 -32.99
CA LEU A 298 -19.69 -12.22 -32.80
C LEU A 298 -20.06 -13.21 -31.68
N GLU A 299 -21.22 -13.84 -31.74
CA GLU A 299 -21.56 -14.98 -30.86
C GLU A 299 -20.80 -16.28 -31.21
N ASN A 300 -20.04 -16.34 -32.31
CA ASN A 300 -19.34 -17.54 -32.74
C ASN A 300 -18.00 -17.21 -33.40
N GLU A 301 -16.93 -17.01 -32.61
CA GLU A 301 -15.57 -17.26 -33.11
C GLU A 301 -14.56 -17.47 -31.98
N GLU A 302 -14.02 -18.67 -31.88
CA GLU A 302 -12.91 -19.13 -31.05
C GLU A 302 -11.54 -18.50 -31.42
N VAL A 303 -11.48 -17.48 -32.25
CA VAL A 303 -10.29 -17.06 -33.00
C VAL A 303 -9.37 -16.10 -32.24
N HIS A 304 -9.69 -15.64 -31.04
CA HIS A 304 -9.00 -14.45 -30.48
C HIS A 304 -7.88 -14.70 -29.48
N TYR A 305 -7.48 -15.92 -29.23
CA TYR A 305 -6.39 -16.22 -28.31
C TYR A 305 -4.99 -16.03 -28.94
N PHE A 306 -4.85 -16.28 -30.24
CA PHE A 306 -3.55 -16.28 -30.93
C PHE A 306 -2.93 -14.89 -31.18
N ALA A 307 -3.74 -13.85 -31.33
CA ALA A 307 -3.23 -12.52 -31.69
C ALA A 307 -2.43 -11.83 -30.56
N PHE A 308 -2.71 -12.16 -29.28
CA PHE A 308 -1.96 -11.58 -28.15
C PHE A 308 -0.68 -12.35 -27.79
N GLN A 309 -0.54 -13.60 -28.20
CA GLN A 309 0.73 -14.33 -28.01
C GLN A 309 1.88 -13.77 -28.85
N LEU A 310 1.58 -13.15 -30.00
CA LEU A 310 2.59 -12.54 -30.87
C LEU A 310 3.14 -11.20 -30.37
N LEU A 311 2.47 -10.56 -29.40
CA LEU A 311 2.92 -9.31 -28.76
C LEU A 311 3.62 -9.54 -27.41
N ASP A 312 3.74 -10.78 -26.95
CA ASP A 312 4.41 -11.15 -25.69
C ASP A 312 5.93 -11.33 -25.86
N ASN A 313 6.57 -10.38 -26.54
CA ASN A 313 8.04 -10.24 -26.51
C ASN A 313 8.57 -9.59 -25.22
N THR A 314 7.79 -9.57 -24.15
CA THR A 314 8.36 -9.35 -22.83
C THR A 314 8.95 -10.69 -22.40
N ALA A 315 10.28 -10.70 -22.25
CA ALA A 315 11.11 -11.83 -21.85
C ALA A 315 10.35 -12.85 -21.00
N MET A 316 9.91 -13.95 -21.59
CA MET A 316 9.69 -15.16 -20.84
C MET A 316 10.99 -15.41 -20.11
N GLN A 317 10.99 -15.44 -18.79
CA GLN A 317 12.07 -16.06 -18.06
C GLN A 317 12.00 -17.55 -18.40
N HIS A 318 12.74 -17.92 -19.42
CA HIS A 318 13.00 -19.32 -19.70
C HIS A 318 13.77 -19.92 -18.52
N GLU A 319 13.56 -21.19 -18.23
CA GLU A 319 14.36 -21.91 -17.25
C GLU A 319 15.84 -21.76 -17.60
N LEU A 320 16.69 -21.59 -16.59
CA LEU A 320 18.15 -21.42 -16.75
C LEU A 320 18.79 -22.46 -17.69
N SER A 321 18.20 -23.66 -17.77
CA SER A 321 18.59 -24.75 -18.68
C SER A 321 18.54 -24.38 -20.17
N ILE A 322 17.68 -23.42 -20.57
CA ILE A 322 17.59 -22.96 -21.96
C ILE A 322 18.75 -22.02 -22.30
N TYR A 323 19.14 -21.17 -21.34
CA TYR A 323 20.30 -20.29 -21.51
C TYR A 323 21.62 -21.08 -21.52
N GLN A 324 21.72 -22.15 -20.72
CA GLN A 324 22.88 -23.06 -20.77
C GLN A 324 23.02 -23.73 -22.13
N LYS A 325 21.93 -24.25 -22.71
CA LYS A 325 21.96 -24.84 -24.06
C LYS A 325 22.28 -23.87 -25.18
N LEU A 326 21.98 -22.58 -24.99
CA LEU A 326 22.37 -21.54 -25.97
C LEU A 326 23.87 -21.21 -25.87
N LEU A 327 24.45 -21.23 -24.67
CA LEU A 327 25.88 -21.04 -24.46
C LEU A 327 26.71 -22.21 -25.01
N GLU A 328 26.28 -23.45 -24.78
CA GLU A 328 26.91 -24.65 -25.31
C GLU A 328 26.95 -24.68 -26.86
N ARG A 329 25.87 -24.20 -27.51
CA ARG A 329 25.80 -24.08 -28.98
C ARG A 329 26.69 -22.99 -29.57
N THR A 330 27.04 -21.96 -28.82
CA THR A 330 27.95 -20.91 -29.26
C THR A 330 29.41 -21.31 -29.08
N GLU A 331 29.73 -22.23 -28.19
CA GLU A 331 31.09 -22.81 -28.02
C GLU A 331 31.39 -23.91 -29.05
N GLU A 332 30.37 -24.62 -29.57
CA GLU A 332 30.53 -25.58 -30.66
C GLU A 332 30.66 -24.94 -32.04
N ALA A 333 30.36 -23.65 -32.18
CA ALA A 333 30.40 -22.90 -33.45
C ALA A 333 31.62 -21.96 -33.58
N ALA A 334 32.52 -21.93 -32.59
CA ALA A 334 33.76 -21.16 -32.57
C ALA A 334 35.00 -22.11 -32.69
#